data_cdf6e6bb9725dec950d4e928fb3d5d3e
#
_entry.id   cdf6e6bb9725dec950d4e928fb3d5d3e
#
_cell.length_a   1.000
_cell.length_b   1.000
_cell.length_c   1.000
_cell.angle_alpha   90.00
_cell.angle_beta   90.00
_cell.angle_gamma   90.00
#
_symmetry.space_group_name_H-M   'P 1'
#
loop_
_entity.id
_entity.type
_entity.pdbx_description
1 polymer ?
#
loop_
_entity_poly.entity_id
_entity_poly.type
_entity_poly.pdbx_seq_one_letter_code
_entity_poly.pdbx_strand_id
1 'polypeptide(L)'
;MIGLLIFTLFNSSDVFLLLKAKQAGLDDTVVIGVYIFYNLIYALFAFPVGIIADKVGVKTIFIIGLGLFAMVYMGMSINTNLYFFFVLFLLYGIYAAATEGVSKAWISNITDKKDTATAIGTFSGLQSICTMLASSLTGLIWYKFNAASAFVITAVVTLLVIFY
;
A
#
# COMPACT_ATOMS: atom_id res chain seq x y z
N MET A 1 -1.76 -16.75 2.32
CA MET A 1 -2.88 -15.93 2.87
C MET A 1 -2.52 -15.23 4.20
N ILE A 2 -1.92 -15.93 5.18
CA ILE A 2 -1.58 -15.30 6.48
C ILE A 2 -0.65 -14.09 6.31
N GLY A 3 0.41 -14.20 5.51
CA GLY A 3 1.31 -13.06 5.23
C GLY A 3 0.62 -11.85 4.60
N LEU A 4 -0.37 -12.07 3.71
CA LEU A 4 -1.20 -10.99 3.14
C LEU A 4 -2.01 -10.26 4.21
N LEU A 5 -2.61 -10.99 5.15
CA LEU A 5 -3.39 -10.42 6.25
C LEU A 5 -2.50 -9.72 7.28
N ILE A 6 -1.32 -10.27 7.59
CA ILE A 6 -0.34 -9.60 8.46
C ILE A 6 0.08 -8.27 7.84
N PHE A 7 0.40 -8.25 6.55
CA PHE A 7 0.71 -7.00 5.87
C PHE A 7 -0.44 -5.98 5.98
N THR A 8 -1.68 -6.41 5.74
CA THR A 8 -2.86 -5.52 5.81
C THR A 8 -3.09 -4.93 7.20
N LEU A 9 -2.70 -5.62 8.28
CA LEU A 9 -2.76 -5.07 9.65
C LEU A 9 -1.81 -3.90 9.90
N PHE A 10 -0.85 -3.66 9.00
CA PHE A 10 0.08 -2.53 9.06
C PHE A 10 -0.08 -1.60 7.85
N ASN A 11 -0.91 -1.95 6.89
CA ASN A 11 -1.24 -1.11 5.75
C ASN A 11 -2.43 -0.20 6.12
N SER A 12 -2.11 0.97 6.67
CA SER A 12 -3.11 2.00 6.98
C SER A 12 -3.67 2.65 5.71
N SER A 13 -4.78 3.36 5.85
CA SER A 13 -5.41 4.09 4.75
C SER A 13 -4.45 5.13 4.11
N ASP A 14 -4.53 5.28 2.79
CA ASP A 14 -3.83 6.29 1.97
C ASP A 14 -3.99 7.71 2.50
N VAL A 15 -5.07 7.96 3.24
CA VAL A 15 -5.36 9.26 3.88
C VAL A 15 -4.20 9.72 4.75
N PHE A 16 -3.45 8.81 5.42
CA PHE A 16 -2.30 9.20 6.25
C PHE A 16 -1.15 9.77 5.42
N LEU A 17 -0.92 9.24 4.19
CA LEU A 17 0.06 9.79 3.27
C LEU A 17 -0.34 11.20 2.80
N LEU A 18 -1.63 11.39 2.50
CA LEU A 18 -2.18 12.69 2.10
C LEU A 18 -2.13 13.71 3.27
N LEU A 19 -2.44 13.27 4.50
CA LEU A 19 -2.32 14.10 5.69
C LEU A 19 -0.87 14.53 5.94
N LYS A 20 0.10 13.64 5.69
CA LYS A 20 1.53 13.97 5.79
C LYS A 20 1.94 15.03 4.76
N ALA A 21 1.48 14.88 3.52
CA ALA A 21 1.71 15.86 2.46
C ALA A 21 1.11 17.23 2.82
N LYS A 22 -0.11 17.26 3.34
CA LYS A 22 -0.75 18.48 3.85
C LYS A 22 0.01 19.09 5.02
N GLN A 23 0.45 18.29 5.99
CA GLN A 23 1.23 18.74 7.14
C GLN A 23 2.60 19.33 6.73
N ALA A 24 3.16 18.87 5.62
CA ALA A 24 4.41 19.39 5.05
C ALA A 24 4.22 20.72 4.27
N GLY A 25 2.98 21.21 4.12
CA GLY A 25 2.66 22.50 3.52
C GLY A 25 2.06 22.44 2.11
N LEU A 26 1.64 21.27 1.62
CA LEU A 26 0.85 21.23 0.38
C LEU A 26 -0.56 21.79 0.63
N ASP A 27 -1.00 22.65 -0.29
CA ASP A 27 -2.37 23.16 -0.30
C ASP A 27 -3.39 22.06 -0.60
N ASP A 28 -4.64 22.20 -0.14
CA ASP A 28 -5.69 21.19 -0.27
C ASP A 28 -5.93 20.80 -1.74
N THR A 29 -5.88 21.77 -2.66
CA THR A 29 -6.01 21.51 -4.10
C THR A 29 -4.88 20.63 -4.62
N VAL A 30 -3.64 20.86 -4.16
CA VAL A 30 -2.47 20.08 -4.55
C VAL A 30 -2.56 18.68 -3.96
N VAL A 31 -3.02 18.53 -2.72
CA VAL A 31 -3.23 17.22 -2.07
C VAL A 31 -4.25 16.38 -2.85
N ILE A 32 -5.37 16.99 -3.29
CA ILE A 32 -6.35 16.32 -4.17
C ILE A 32 -5.70 15.94 -5.51
N GLY A 33 -4.91 16.84 -6.09
CA GLY A 33 -4.17 16.60 -7.33
C GLY A 33 -3.21 15.41 -7.21
N VAL A 34 -2.49 15.31 -6.10
CA VAL A 34 -1.59 14.18 -5.79
C VAL A 34 -2.38 12.88 -5.62
N TYR A 35 -3.55 12.93 -4.99
CA TYR A 35 -4.44 11.76 -4.88
C TYR A 35 -4.88 11.26 -6.26
N ILE A 36 -5.32 12.16 -7.14
CA ILE A 36 -5.70 11.83 -8.51
C ILE A 36 -4.48 11.28 -9.27
N PHE A 37 -3.32 11.89 -9.10
CA PHE A 37 -2.08 11.50 -9.77
C PHE A 37 -1.68 10.07 -9.43
N TYR A 38 -1.60 9.69 -8.15
CA TYR A 38 -1.21 8.32 -7.81
C TYR A 38 -2.23 7.28 -8.28
N ASN A 39 -3.54 7.60 -8.26
CA ASN A 39 -4.58 6.72 -8.80
C ASN A 39 -4.45 6.56 -10.32
N LEU A 40 -4.06 7.62 -11.04
CA LEU A 40 -3.76 7.54 -12.48
C LEU A 40 -2.56 6.62 -12.73
N ILE A 41 -1.48 6.77 -11.96
CA ILE A 41 -0.30 5.90 -12.04
C ILE A 41 -0.70 4.45 -11.76
N TYR A 42 -1.48 4.21 -10.69
CA TYR A 42 -2.02 2.88 -10.39
C TYR A 42 -2.78 2.30 -11.60
N ALA A 43 -3.70 3.04 -12.20
CA ALA A 43 -4.49 2.58 -13.32
C ALA A 43 -3.63 2.28 -14.56
N LEU A 44 -2.65 3.13 -14.88
CA LEU A 44 -1.74 2.94 -16.01
C LEU A 44 -0.82 1.73 -15.83
N PHE A 45 -0.35 1.47 -14.62
CA PHE A 45 0.58 0.37 -14.33
C PHE A 45 -0.11 -0.94 -13.98
N ALA A 46 -1.40 -0.95 -13.61
CA ALA A 46 -2.12 -2.17 -13.24
C ALA A 46 -2.07 -3.26 -14.33
N PHE A 47 -2.31 -2.88 -15.58
CA PHE A 47 -2.27 -3.84 -16.71
C PHE A 47 -0.84 -4.31 -17.04
N PRO A 48 0.18 -3.46 -17.24
CA PRO A 48 1.56 -3.90 -17.48
C PRO A 48 2.11 -4.77 -16.34
N VAL A 49 1.86 -4.39 -15.10
CA VAL A 49 2.31 -5.15 -13.91
C VAL A 49 1.62 -6.50 -13.84
N GLY A 50 0.33 -6.59 -14.20
CA GLY A 50 -0.39 -7.86 -14.31
C GLY A 50 0.28 -8.81 -15.32
N ILE A 51 0.62 -8.33 -16.51
CA ILE A 51 1.33 -9.15 -17.52
C ILE A 51 2.70 -9.62 -17.01
N ILE A 52 3.42 -8.76 -16.28
CA ILE A 52 4.72 -9.13 -15.70
C ILE A 52 4.51 -10.17 -14.59
N ALA A 53 3.48 -10.02 -13.76
CA ALA A 53 3.13 -10.96 -12.70
C ALA A 53 2.83 -12.36 -13.25
N ASP A 54 2.17 -12.46 -14.40
CA ASP A 54 1.90 -13.75 -15.06
C ASP A 54 3.19 -14.43 -15.56
N LYS A 55 4.23 -13.67 -15.94
CA LYS A 55 5.50 -14.19 -16.45
C LYS A 55 6.51 -14.51 -15.34
N VAL A 56 6.64 -13.64 -14.35
CA VAL A 56 7.67 -13.71 -13.29
C VAL A 56 7.14 -14.39 -12.03
N GLY A 57 5.83 -14.48 -11.91
CA GLY A 57 5.12 -15.05 -10.77
C GLY A 57 4.53 -13.97 -9.86
N VAL A 58 3.27 -14.16 -9.51
CA VAL A 58 2.48 -13.23 -8.68
C VAL A 58 3.13 -12.96 -7.31
N LYS A 59 3.76 -13.98 -6.69
CA LYS A 59 4.47 -13.83 -5.41
C LYS A 59 5.65 -12.85 -5.53
N THR A 60 6.44 -12.96 -6.59
CA THR A 60 7.63 -12.11 -6.81
C THR A 60 7.22 -10.65 -6.98
N ILE A 61 6.21 -10.39 -7.80
CA ILE A 61 5.72 -9.02 -8.03
C ILE A 61 5.12 -8.44 -6.75
N PHE A 62 4.39 -9.23 -5.97
CA PHE A 62 3.87 -8.81 -4.68
C PHE A 62 4.99 -8.41 -3.71
N ILE A 63 6.07 -9.20 -3.60
CA ILE A 63 7.23 -8.89 -2.76
C ILE A 63 7.93 -7.61 -3.21
N ILE A 64 8.10 -7.40 -4.52
CA ILE A 64 8.63 -6.15 -5.07
C ILE A 64 7.73 -4.96 -4.69
N GLY A 65 6.41 -5.14 -4.78
CA GLY A 65 5.43 -4.15 -4.32
C GLY A 65 5.61 -3.79 -2.84
N LEU A 66 5.77 -4.78 -1.96
CA LEU A 66 6.03 -4.53 -0.53
C LEU A 66 7.35 -3.77 -0.30
N GLY A 67 8.39 -4.06 -1.09
CA GLY A 67 9.65 -3.31 -1.06
C GLY A 67 9.47 -1.83 -1.44
N LEU A 68 8.69 -1.56 -2.50
CA LEU A 68 8.32 -0.19 -2.89
C LEU A 68 7.52 0.51 -1.79
N PHE A 69 6.55 -0.17 -1.17
CA PHE A 69 5.79 0.35 -0.05
C PHE A 69 6.69 0.76 1.11
N ALA A 70 7.61 -0.11 1.53
CA ALA A 70 8.54 0.20 2.62
C ALA A 70 9.43 1.41 2.28
N MET A 71 9.92 1.52 1.04
CA MET A 71 10.68 2.68 0.57
C MET A 71 9.87 3.98 0.62
N VAL A 72 8.60 3.94 0.16
CA VAL A 72 7.71 5.11 0.19
C VAL A 72 7.47 5.56 1.62
N TYR A 73 7.14 4.64 2.53
CA TYR A 73 6.86 4.96 3.93
C TYR A 73 8.10 5.48 4.65
N MET A 74 9.28 4.92 4.38
CA MET A 74 10.54 5.45 4.90
C MET A 74 10.81 6.87 4.34
N GLY A 75 10.62 7.07 3.04
CA GLY A 75 10.73 8.38 2.40
C GLY A 75 9.78 9.41 3.00
N MET A 76 8.51 9.04 3.25
CA MET A 76 7.51 9.89 3.90
C MET A 76 7.88 10.28 5.33
N SER A 77 8.60 9.42 6.06
CA SER A 77 8.99 9.69 7.44
C SER A 77 9.99 10.84 7.57
N ILE A 78 10.94 10.96 6.62
CA ILE A 78 12.05 11.92 6.66
C ILE A 78 11.88 13.11 5.72
N ASN A 79 10.93 13.02 4.76
CA ASN A 79 10.81 14.02 3.71
C ASN A 79 10.09 15.29 4.18
N THR A 80 10.67 16.43 3.80
CA THR A 80 10.10 17.78 3.94
C THR A 80 10.01 18.54 2.62
N ASN A 81 10.58 17.99 1.54
CA ASN A 81 10.59 18.63 0.22
C ASN A 81 9.30 18.33 -0.53
N LEU A 82 8.58 19.38 -0.93
CA LEU A 82 7.29 19.28 -1.62
C LEU A 82 7.36 18.52 -2.95
N TYR A 83 8.43 18.73 -3.73
CA TYR A 83 8.62 18.05 -5.02
C TYR A 83 8.86 16.54 -4.86
N PHE A 84 9.52 16.16 -3.78
CA PHE A 84 9.80 14.75 -3.52
C PHE A 84 8.53 13.95 -3.16
N PHE A 85 7.48 14.60 -2.65
CA PHE A 85 6.18 13.96 -2.45
C PHE A 85 5.61 13.39 -3.76
N PHE A 86 5.73 14.11 -4.89
CA PHE A 86 5.25 13.60 -6.18
C PHE A 86 5.98 12.30 -6.58
N VAL A 87 7.29 12.21 -6.33
CA VAL A 87 8.06 10.99 -6.59
C VAL A 87 7.60 9.86 -5.68
N LEU A 88 7.35 10.12 -4.39
CA LEU A 88 6.86 9.13 -3.45
C LEU A 88 5.46 8.63 -3.83
N PHE A 89 4.57 9.51 -4.27
CA PHE A 89 3.24 9.12 -4.72
C PHE A 89 3.24 8.39 -6.07
N LEU A 90 4.19 8.69 -6.97
CA LEU A 90 4.42 7.89 -8.18
C LEU A 90 4.80 6.46 -7.80
N LEU A 91 5.78 6.28 -6.91
CA LEU A 91 6.19 4.96 -6.43
C LEU A 91 5.05 4.25 -5.68
N TYR A 92 4.24 4.99 -4.94
CA TYR A 92 3.06 4.47 -4.26
C TYR A 92 2.01 3.95 -5.24
N GLY A 93 1.76 4.66 -6.36
CA GLY A 93 0.88 4.17 -7.42
C GLY A 93 1.36 2.87 -8.07
N ILE A 94 2.68 2.74 -8.29
CA ILE A 94 3.29 1.50 -8.80
C ILE A 94 3.16 0.36 -7.77
N TYR A 95 3.39 0.66 -6.47
CA TYR A 95 3.14 -0.30 -5.39
C TYR A 95 1.70 -0.79 -5.39
N ALA A 96 0.72 0.10 -5.47
CA ALA A 96 -0.70 -0.26 -5.51
C ALA A 96 -1.01 -1.19 -6.71
N ALA A 97 -0.44 -0.89 -7.89
CA ALA A 97 -0.55 -1.75 -9.06
C ALA A 97 0.06 -3.15 -8.85
N ALA A 98 1.17 -3.24 -8.12
CA ALA A 98 1.87 -4.49 -7.84
C ALA A 98 1.23 -5.33 -6.72
N THR A 99 0.29 -4.78 -5.96
CA THR A 99 -0.27 -5.47 -4.79
C THR A 99 -1.77 -5.70 -4.87
N GLU A 100 -2.58 -4.72 -5.21
CA GLU A 100 -4.05 -4.84 -5.13
C GLU A 100 -4.64 -5.85 -6.12
N GLY A 101 -4.33 -5.71 -7.41
CA GLY A 101 -4.78 -6.65 -8.45
C GLY A 101 -4.09 -8.01 -8.32
N VAL A 102 -2.79 -8.00 -8.03
CA VAL A 102 -1.95 -9.18 -7.92
C VAL A 102 -2.35 -10.08 -6.75
N SER A 103 -2.76 -9.52 -5.59
CA SER A 103 -3.24 -10.32 -4.45
C SER A 103 -4.54 -11.08 -4.79
N LYS A 104 -5.47 -10.44 -5.49
CA LYS A 104 -6.71 -11.08 -5.94
C LYS A 104 -6.45 -12.17 -7.00
N ALA A 105 -5.53 -11.92 -7.94
CA ALA A 105 -5.08 -12.91 -8.91
C ALA A 105 -4.42 -14.11 -8.21
N TRP A 106 -3.59 -13.85 -7.20
CA TRP A 106 -2.97 -14.93 -6.41
C TRP A 106 -4.00 -15.81 -5.71
N ILE A 107 -5.01 -15.21 -5.07
CA ILE A 107 -6.11 -15.96 -4.43
C ILE A 107 -6.87 -16.78 -5.47
N SER A 108 -7.18 -16.19 -6.62
CA SER A 108 -7.86 -16.90 -7.72
C SER A 108 -7.06 -18.11 -8.22
N ASN A 109 -5.73 -18.02 -8.29
CA ASN A 109 -4.86 -19.09 -8.77
C ASN A 109 -4.73 -20.28 -7.80
N ILE A 110 -4.97 -20.08 -6.49
CA ILE A 110 -4.86 -21.13 -5.47
C ILE A 110 -6.23 -21.66 -5.00
N THR A 111 -7.31 -21.15 -5.56
CA THR A 111 -8.69 -21.51 -5.16
C THR A 111 -9.41 -22.20 -6.34
N ASP A 112 -10.25 -23.19 -6.03
CA ASP A 112 -11.10 -23.83 -7.03
C ASP A 112 -12.02 -22.80 -7.71
N LYS A 113 -12.22 -22.94 -9.03
CA LYS A 113 -13.02 -21.98 -9.83
C LYS A 113 -14.41 -21.69 -9.27
N LYS A 114 -15.07 -22.70 -8.67
CA LYS A 114 -16.40 -22.57 -8.06
C LYS A 114 -16.41 -21.70 -6.79
N ASP A 115 -15.29 -21.65 -6.07
CA ASP A 115 -15.17 -20.99 -4.77
C ASP A 115 -14.40 -19.66 -4.85
N THR A 116 -13.86 -19.31 -6.03
CA THR A 116 -13.00 -18.11 -6.24
C THR A 116 -13.67 -16.81 -5.82
N ALA A 117 -14.94 -16.61 -6.18
CA ALA A 117 -15.67 -15.39 -5.81
C ALA A 117 -15.83 -15.28 -4.28
N THR A 118 -16.15 -16.37 -3.60
CA THR A 118 -16.28 -16.44 -2.14
C THR A 118 -14.93 -16.19 -1.46
N ALA A 119 -13.84 -16.77 -1.96
CA ALA A 119 -12.51 -16.59 -1.42
C ALA A 119 -12.03 -15.13 -1.55
N ILE A 120 -12.23 -14.49 -2.71
CA ILE A 120 -11.91 -13.08 -2.92
C ILE A 120 -12.77 -12.19 -2.02
N GLY A 121 -14.07 -12.46 -1.91
CA GLY A 121 -14.99 -11.71 -1.06
C GLY A 121 -14.62 -11.79 0.42
N THR A 122 -14.31 -13.00 0.91
CA THR A 122 -13.86 -13.24 2.30
C THR A 122 -12.54 -12.51 2.57
N PHE A 123 -11.57 -12.63 1.65
CA PHE A 123 -10.30 -11.91 1.77
C PHE A 123 -10.50 -10.39 1.82
N SER A 124 -11.31 -9.83 0.91
CA SER A 124 -11.58 -8.39 0.87
C SER A 124 -12.28 -7.89 2.12
N GLY A 125 -13.20 -8.69 2.69
CA GLY A 125 -13.86 -8.36 3.97
C GLY A 125 -12.88 -8.34 5.13
N LEU A 126 -12.03 -9.37 5.27
CA LEU A 126 -10.97 -9.43 6.28
C LEU A 126 -9.95 -8.30 6.08
N GLN A 127 -9.55 -8.02 4.84
CA GLN A 127 -8.66 -6.91 4.50
C GLN A 127 -9.23 -5.58 4.99
N SER A 128 -10.52 -5.31 4.77
CA SER A 128 -11.16 -4.06 5.22
C SER A 128 -11.13 -3.91 6.74
N ILE A 129 -11.38 -4.99 7.49
CA ILE A 129 -11.29 -5.00 8.96
C ILE A 129 -9.85 -4.75 9.40
N CYS A 130 -8.86 -5.43 8.78
CA CYS A 130 -7.44 -5.23 9.07
C CYS A 130 -6.99 -3.79 8.80
N THR A 131 -7.39 -3.20 7.67
CA THR A 131 -7.07 -1.80 7.31
C THR A 131 -7.73 -0.80 8.29
N MET A 132 -8.94 -1.08 8.77
CA MET A 132 -9.59 -0.26 9.80
C MET A 132 -8.79 -0.29 11.11
N LEU A 133 -8.35 -1.46 11.56
CA LEU A 133 -7.50 -1.60 12.75
C LEU A 133 -6.13 -0.95 12.54
N ALA A 134 -5.50 -1.17 11.40
CA ALA A 134 -4.23 -0.54 11.01
C ALA A 134 -4.33 0.99 11.05
N SER A 135 -5.40 1.55 10.49
CA SER A 135 -5.63 2.99 10.48
C SER A 135 -5.85 3.55 11.89
N SER A 136 -6.58 2.82 12.73
CA SER A 136 -6.78 3.20 14.13
C SER A 136 -5.46 3.22 14.91
N LEU A 137 -4.63 2.18 14.75
CA LEU A 137 -3.30 2.11 15.37
C LEU A 137 -2.36 3.20 14.86
N THR A 138 -2.33 3.42 13.54
CA THR A 138 -1.53 4.48 12.92
C THR A 138 -1.94 5.85 13.44
N GLY A 139 -3.24 6.13 13.54
CA GLY A 139 -3.77 7.36 14.11
C GLY A 139 -3.38 7.56 15.58
N LEU A 140 -3.43 6.50 16.39
CA LEU A 140 -2.99 6.55 17.79
C LEU A 140 -1.48 6.82 17.93
N ILE A 141 -0.65 6.17 17.10
CA ILE A 141 0.81 6.39 17.09
C ILE A 141 1.12 7.82 16.65
N TRP A 142 0.45 8.30 15.60
CA TRP A 142 0.58 9.67 15.11
C TRP A 142 0.25 10.70 16.19
N TYR A 143 -0.87 10.49 16.91
CA TYR A 143 -1.32 11.39 17.98
C TYR A 143 -0.39 11.37 19.18
N LYS A 144 0.08 10.18 19.63
CA LYS A 144 0.91 10.04 20.83
C LYS A 144 2.39 10.41 20.63
N PHE A 145 2.92 10.18 19.43
CA PHE A 145 4.32 10.40 19.12
C PHE A 145 4.47 11.45 18.01
N ASN A 146 4.43 11.02 16.76
CA ASN A 146 4.47 11.87 15.56
C ASN A 146 4.21 11.05 14.30
N ALA A 147 4.01 11.76 13.16
CA ALA A 147 3.82 11.13 11.86
C ALA A 147 4.99 10.23 11.43
N ALA A 148 6.24 10.69 11.66
CA ALA A 148 7.42 9.94 11.26
C ALA A 148 7.50 8.58 11.95
N SER A 149 7.18 8.48 13.24
CA SER A 149 7.16 7.22 13.99
C SER A 149 6.15 6.23 13.41
N ALA A 150 4.95 6.69 13.01
CA ALA A 150 3.94 5.84 12.40
C ALA A 150 4.45 5.24 11.08
N PHE A 151 5.07 6.06 10.22
CA PHE A 151 5.60 5.60 8.94
C PHE A 151 6.80 4.66 9.08
N VAL A 152 7.72 4.94 10.00
CA VAL A 152 8.88 4.07 10.26
C VAL A 152 8.43 2.71 10.77
N ILE A 153 7.51 2.64 11.73
CA ILE A 153 6.99 1.39 12.27
C ILE A 153 6.36 0.57 11.14
N THR A 154 5.50 1.18 10.32
CA THR A 154 4.86 0.51 9.18
C THR A 154 5.90 -0.01 8.18
N ALA A 155 6.91 0.79 7.82
CA ALA A 155 7.98 0.38 6.90
C ALA A 155 8.80 -0.80 7.46
N VAL A 156 9.21 -0.76 8.73
CA VAL A 156 9.97 -1.84 9.37
C VAL A 156 9.18 -3.14 9.43
N VAL A 157 7.90 -3.06 9.84
CA VAL A 157 7.06 -4.27 9.88
C VAL A 157 6.85 -4.84 8.47
N THR A 158 6.66 -4.00 7.46
CA THR A 158 6.54 -4.46 6.07
C THR A 158 7.81 -5.19 5.63
N LEU A 159 9.00 -4.69 5.96
CA LEU A 159 10.26 -5.38 5.68
C LEU A 159 10.33 -6.74 6.39
N LEU A 160 9.88 -6.85 7.63
CA LEU A 160 9.83 -8.13 8.34
C LEU A 160 8.86 -9.13 7.66
N VAL A 161 7.74 -8.66 7.12
CA VAL A 161 6.80 -9.51 6.36
C VAL A 161 7.42 -10.04 5.06
N ILE A 162 8.30 -9.28 4.40
CA ILE A 162 9.00 -9.72 3.19
C ILE A 162 9.89 -10.95 3.47
N PHE A 163 10.50 -11.02 4.65
CA PHE A 163 11.40 -12.12 5.02
C PHE A 163 10.67 -13.36 5.58
N TYR A 164 9.37 -13.27 5.79
CA TYR A 164 8.53 -14.39 6.23
C TYR A 164 7.93 -15.15 5.04
#